data_77c2ef5e650604a8fa5ba22e89addedd
#
_entry.id   77c2ef5e650604a8fa5ba22e89addedd
#
_cell.length_a   1.000
_cell.length_b   1.000
_cell.length_c   1.000
_cell.angle_alpha   90.00
_cell.angle_beta   90.00
_cell.angle_gamma   90.00
#
_symmetry.space_group_name_H-M   'P 1'
#
loop_
_entity.id
_entity.type
_entity.pdbx_description
1 polymer ?
#
loop_
_entity_poly.entity_id
_entity_poly.type
_entity_poly.pdbx_seq_one_letter_code
_entity_poly.pdbx_strand_id
1 'polypeptide(L)'
;MLIKWLTLVILLTGSSYLTNAYKILCLFPHVAKSHFVMAEALMQGLAAKGHQVTMISHFPQKNPIPNYRDISLVGSMVEFVNQIPLDMVATGYAHTTVNLLAYLGYVNCENTLEFPAMKEFIAANEKFDLIVTELFNTDCLLGYVYRQNTPFIALSSSSMMPWAHARFGNPNNPSYIGNHFLYHGFEMTFKERVINTLYHEGLEWVYHFVFEKPAYELAKKYFGQSLPPLSEIAKNTSLLLVNTHFSLNRPRPFVPNIVEVGGLHLKPPENKFPEVREN
;
A
#
# COMPACT_ATOMS: atom_id res chain seq x y z
N MET A 1 29.45 11.35 -49.39
CA MET A 1 28.10 10.77 -49.39
C MET A 1 27.95 9.65 -48.36
N LEU A 2 28.85 8.73 -48.25
CA LEU A 2 28.84 7.60 -47.31
C LEU A 2 28.76 8.02 -45.81
N ILE A 3 29.51 9.05 -45.41
CA ILE A 3 29.55 9.55 -44.03
C ILE A 3 28.18 10.12 -43.59
N LYS A 4 27.45 10.77 -44.47
CA LYS A 4 26.09 11.28 -44.16
C LYS A 4 25.05 10.15 -43.96
N TRP A 5 25.23 9.05 -44.67
CA TRP A 5 24.35 7.87 -44.48
C TRP A 5 24.71 7.11 -43.19
N LEU A 6 26.02 7.02 -42.83
CA LEU A 6 26.44 6.40 -41.56
C LEU A 6 25.92 7.20 -40.35
N THR A 7 25.98 8.53 -40.40
CA THR A 7 25.43 9.38 -39.29
C THR A 7 23.92 9.27 -39.20
N LEU A 8 23.21 9.17 -40.32
CA LEU A 8 21.76 8.98 -40.31
C LEU A 8 21.36 7.60 -39.74
N VAL A 9 22.10 6.54 -40.07
CA VAL A 9 21.89 5.19 -39.53
C VAL A 9 22.20 5.14 -38.04
N ILE A 10 23.27 5.79 -37.56
CA ILE A 10 23.59 5.88 -36.12
C ILE A 10 22.52 6.70 -35.38
N LEU A 11 22.01 7.76 -35.95
CA LEU A 11 20.88 8.53 -35.35
C LEU A 11 19.58 7.74 -35.30
N LEU A 12 19.31 6.92 -36.32
CA LEU A 12 18.11 6.07 -36.35
C LEU A 12 18.23 4.83 -35.44
N THR A 13 19.43 4.27 -35.27
CA THR A 13 19.68 3.13 -34.35
C THR A 13 19.91 3.58 -32.91
N GLY A 14 20.39 4.78 -32.67
CA GLY A 14 20.59 5.37 -31.34
C GLY A 14 19.33 5.79 -30.61
N SER A 15 18.18 5.87 -31.33
CA SER A 15 16.92 6.34 -30.74
C SER A 15 15.97 5.23 -30.28
N SER A 16 16.36 3.97 -30.37
CA SER A 16 15.50 2.85 -30.00
C SER A 16 15.89 2.26 -28.64
N TYR A 17 16.10 3.07 -27.62
CA TYR A 17 15.72 2.60 -26.30
C TYR A 17 14.19 2.55 -26.31
N LEU A 18 13.65 1.43 -26.79
CA LEU A 18 12.26 1.06 -26.55
C LEU A 18 12.10 0.97 -25.04
N THR A 19 11.75 2.08 -24.41
CA THR A 19 11.25 2.05 -23.04
C THR A 19 9.97 1.25 -23.13
N ASN A 20 10.01 -0.04 -22.75
CA ASN A 20 8.80 -0.83 -22.63
C ASN A 20 7.89 -0.12 -21.63
N ALA A 21 6.85 0.52 -22.14
CA ALA A 21 5.83 1.13 -21.32
C ALA A 21 4.95 0.01 -20.76
N TYR A 22 5.06 -0.23 -19.46
CA TYR A 22 4.23 -1.21 -18.75
C TYR A 22 2.88 -0.59 -18.36
N LYS A 23 1.84 -1.41 -18.36
CA LYS A 23 0.54 -1.07 -17.79
C LYS A 23 0.52 -1.43 -16.30
N ILE A 24 0.46 -0.44 -15.45
CA ILE A 24 0.55 -0.60 -14.00
C ILE A 24 -0.76 -0.16 -13.35
N LEU A 25 -1.36 -1.05 -12.58
CA LEU A 25 -2.55 -0.77 -11.79
C LEU A 25 -2.16 -0.51 -10.34
N CYS A 26 -2.74 0.50 -9.71
CA CYS A 26 -2.71 0.67 -8.26
C CYS A 26 -4.11 0.56 -7.68
N LEU A 27 -4.31 -0.41 -6.80
CA LEU A 27 -5.52 -0.64 -6.03
C LEU A 27 -5.35 0.00 -4.65
N PHE A 28 -5.85 1.22 -4.48
CA PHE A 28 -5.67 2.00 -3.26
C PHE A 28 -7.01 2.52 -2.72
N PRO A 29 -7.90 1.64 -2.21
CA PRO A 29 -9.25 2.02 -1.80
C PRO A 29 -9.31 2.73 -0.45
N HIS A 30 -8.18 2.91 0.26
CA HIS A 30 -8.19 3.50 1.60
C HIS A 30 -8.52 4.99 1.55
N VAL A 31 -9.39 5.42 2.49
CA VAL A 31 -9.98 6.78 2.50
C VAL A 31 -9.13 7.82 3.23
N ALA A 32 -7.94 7.47 3.71
CA ALA A 32 -7.05 8.40 4.39
C ALA A 32 -6.02 9.00 3.43
N LYS A 33 -6.01 10.33 3.33
CA LYS A 33 -5.06 11.07 2.45
C LYS A 33 -3.61 10.82 2.84
N SER A 34 -3.30 10.64 4.14
CA SER A 34 -1.95 10.34 4.63
C SER A 34 -1.38 9.03 4.11
N HIS A 35 -2.23 8.06 3.84
CA HIS A 35 -1.85 6.80 3.20
C HIS A 35 -1.67 7.00 1.69
N PHE A 36 -2.61 7.67 1.06
CA PHE A 36 -2.65 7.88 -0.38
C PHE A 36 -1.41 8.58 -0.93
N VAL A 37 -0.85 9.58 -0.23
CA VAL A 37 0.29 10.36 -0.72
C VAL A 37 1.51 9.51 -1.09
N MET A 38 1.70 8.37 -0.45
CA MET A 38 2.77 7.42 -0.79
C MET A 38 2.52 6.74 -2.14
N ALA A 39 1.30 6.23 -2.32
CA ALA A 39 0.89 5.61 -3.58
C ALA A 39 0.87 6.64 -4.72
N GLU A 40 0.36 7.85 -4.47
CA GLU A 40 0.36 8.95 -5.42
C GLU A 40 1.77 9.26 -5.94
N ALA A 41 2.73 9.42 -5.04
CA ALA A 41 4.12 9.74 -5.42
C ALA A 41 4.75 8.61 -6.25
N LEU A 42 4.54 7.36 -5.87
CA LEU A 42 5.02 6.20 -6.61
C LEU A 42 4.42 6.18 -8.02
N MET A 43 3.10 6.31 -8.13
CA MET A 43 2.40 6.19 -9.40
C MET A 43 2.68 7.37 -10.34
N GLN A 44 2.78 8.59 -9.80
CA GLN A 44 3.22 9.77 -10.58
C GLN A 44 4.66 9.60 -11.10
N GLY A 45 5.56 9.06 -10.27
CA GLY A 45 6.93 8.76 -10.68
C GLY A 45 7.02 7.72 -11.80
N LEU A 46 6.17 6.68 -11.75
CA LEU A 46 6.09 5.66 -12.81
C LEU A 46 5.50 6.23 -14.10
N ALA A 47 4.46 7.05 -14.01
CA ALA A 47 3.86 7.74 -15.17
C ALA A 47 4.87 8.69 -15.84
N ALA A 48 5.65 9.42 -15.04
CA ALA A 48 6.71 10.30 -15.54
C ALA A 48 7.83 9.53 -16.27
N LYS A 49 8.05 8.26 -15.92
CA LYS A 49 8.96 7.35 -16.65
C LYS A 49 8.37 6.72 -17.91
N GLY A 50 7.12 7.10 -18.28
CA GLY A 50 6.46 6.64 -19.51
C GLY A 50 5.62 5.37 -19.34
N HIS A 51 5.44 4.83 -18.12
CA HIS A 51 4.52 3.72 -17.88
C HIS A 51 3.06 4.19 -17.90
N GLN A 52 2.16 3.33 -18.39
CA GLN A 52 0.72 3.60 -18.38
C GLN A 52 0.15 3.23 -17.00
N VAL A 53 -0.21 4.23 -16.22
CA VAL A 53 -0.68 4.07 -14.84
C VAL A 53 -2.20 4.17 -14.78
N THR A 54 -2.84 3.23 -14.07
CA THR A 54 -4.23 3.32 -13.65
C THR A 54 -4.28 3.32 -12.13
N MET A 55 -4.88 4.36 -11.55
CA MET A 55 -5.02 4.54 -10.10
C MET A 55 -6.49 4.44 -9.70
N ILE A 56 -6.80 3.51 -8.80
CA ILE A 56 -8.12 3.40 -8.18
C ILE A 56 -8.02 3.95 -6.77
N SER A 57 -8.68 5.09 -6.50
CA SER A 57 -8.59 5.76 -5.21
C SER A 57 -9.72 6.75 -4.96
N HIS A 58 -9.82 7.23 -3.70
CA HIS A 58 -10.71 8.34 -3.33
C HIS A 58 -10.15 9.73 -3.68
N PHE A 59 -8.92 9.81 -4.20
CA PHE A 59 -8.20 11.07 -4.39
C PHE A 59 -7.74 11.25 -5.85
N PRO A 60 -8.68 11.40 -6.81
CA PRO A 60 -8.32 11.60 -8.22
C PRO A 60 -7.50 12.88 -8.40
N GLN A 61 -6.65 12.90 -9.41
CA GLN A 61 -5.82 14.05 -9.74
C GLN A 61 -6.70 15.25 -10.17
N LYS A 62 -6.40 16.42 -9.63
CA LYS A 62 -7.12 17.67 -9.99
C LYS A 62 -6.88 18.08 -11.44
N ASN A 63 -5.67 17.83 -11.95
CA ASN A 63 -5.27 18.13 -13.31
C ASN A 63 -4.80 16.84 -14.00
N PRO A 64 -5.08 16.67 -15.29
CA PRO A 64 -4.61 15.52 -16.04
C PRO A 64 -3.08 15.39 -15.99
N ILE A 65 -2.59 14.18 -15.75
CA ILE A 65 -1.17 13.83 -15.80
C ILE A 65 -0.96 12.90 -17.00
N PRO A 66 0.05 13.14 -17.86
CA PRO A 66 0.36 12.23 -18.96
C PRO A 66 0.58 10.79 -18.46
N ASN A 67 0.06 9.82 -19.20
CA ASN A 67 0.15 8.38 -18.87
C ASN A 67 -0.50 7.97 -17.53
N TYR A 68 -1.38 8.79 -16.96
CA TYR A 68 -2.02 8.53 -15.68
C TYR A 68 -3.53 8.60 -15.82
N ARG A 69 -4.24 7.55 -15.45
CA ARG A 69 -5.70 7.45 -15.48
C ARG A 69 -6.22 7.20 -14.07
N ASP A 70 -7.15 8.04 -13.62
CA ASP A 70 -7.89 7.81 -12.38
C ASP A 70 -9.18 7.02 -12.62
N ILE A 71 -9.45 6.11 -11.69
CA ILE A 71 -10.77 5.53 -11.47
C ILE A 71 -11.19 5.96 -10.07
N SER A 72 -12.11 6.90 -10.02
CA SER A 72 -12.48 7.58 -8.78
C SER A 72 -13.43 6.74 -7.93
N LEU A 73 -13.12 6.60 -6.65
CA LEU A 73 -13.99 6.03 -5.63
C LEU A 73 -14.69 7.11 -4.78
N VAL A 74 -14.58 8.39 -5.15
CA VAL A 74 -15.23 9.50 -4.44
C VAL A 74 -16.73 9.25 -4.35
N GLY A 75 -17.27 9.33 -3.14
CA GLY A 75 -18.69 9.06 -2.87
C GLY A 75 -19.01 7.63 -2.44
N SER A 76 -18.07 6.67 -2.55
CA SER A 76 -18.30 5.31 -2.00
C SER A 76 -18.19 5.26 -0.48
N MET A 77 -17.38 6.13 0.11
CA MET A 77 -17.21 6.29 1.56
C MET A 77 -16.99 7.75 1.93
N VAL A 78 -17.18 8.08 3.20
CA VAL A 78 -16.78 9.35 3.79
C VAL A 78 -15.26 9.36 3.96
N GLU A 79 -14.60 10.39 3.47
CA GLU A 79 -13.16 10.54 3.60
C GLU A 79 -12.78 10.85 5.07
N PHE A 80 -11.78 10.13 5.57
CA PHE A 80 -11.21 10.35 6.91
C PHE A 80 -9.99 11.29 6.82
N VAL A 81 -10.25 12.57 6.62
CA VAL A 81 -9.18 13.58 6.61
C VAL A 81 -9.30 14.42 7.88
N ASN A 82 -8.25 14.45 8.70
CA ASN A 82 -8.17 15.23 9.96
C ASN A 82 -9.31 14.92 10.97
N GLN A 83 -9.86 13.70 10.97
CA GLN A 83 -10.99 13.35 11.83
C GLN A 83 -10.61 12.56 13.07
N ILE A 84 -9.35 12.09 13.17
CA ILE A 84 -8.88 11.35 14.34
C ILE A 84 -8.28 12.38 15.33
N PRO A 85 -8.89 12.56 16.51
CA PRO A 85 -8.35 13.43 17.54
C PRO A 85 -6.96 12.97 18.02
N LEU A 86 -6.06 13.91 18.30
CA LEU A 86 -4.71 13.56 18.74
C LEU A 86 -4.69 12.82 20.09
N ASP A 87 -5.62 13.13 20.98
CA ASP A 87 -5.81 12.44 22.25
C ASP A 87 -6.21 10.96 22.05
N MET A 88 -7.05 10.66 21.06
CA MET A 88 -7.37 9.28 20.69
C MET A 88 -6.14 8.52 20.21
N VAL A 89 -5.24 9.17 19.48
CA VAL A 89 -3.96 8.59 19.05
C VAL A 89 -3.02 8.43 20.24
N ALA A 90 -2.94 9.43 21.12
CA ALA A 90 -2.01 9.46 22.26
C ALA A 90 -2.42 8.52 23.39
N THR A 91 -3.73 8.30 23.58
CA THR A 91 -4.27 7.46 24.66
C THR A 91 -4.85 6.15 24.15
N GLY A 92 -4.77 5.91 22.83
CA GLY A 92 -5.43 4.81 22.15
C GLY A 92 -5.15 3.46 22.78
N TYR A 93 -6.22 2.84 23.27
CA TYR A 93 -6.17 1.45 23.69
C TYR A 93 -5.95 0.57 22.45
N ALA A 94 -4.88 -0.19 22.42
CA ALA A 94 -4.49 -1.01 21.27
C ALA A 94 -5.66 -1.86 20.71
N HIS A 95 -6.48 -2.45 21.58
CA HIS A 95 -7.65 -3.25 21.18
C HIS A 95 -8.74 -2.44 20.49
N THR A 96 -9.00 -1.19 20.93
CA THR A 96 -9.99 -0.32 20.29
C THR A 96 -9.54 0.04 18.88
N THR A 97 -8.25 0.35 18.72
CA THR A 97 -7.66 0.65 17.40
C THR A 97 -7.75 -0.55 16.47
N VAL A 98 -7.41 -1.75 16.94
CA VAL A 98 -7.46 -2.99 16.14
C VAL A 98 -8.88 -3.29 15.66
N ASN A 99 -9.88 -3.21 16.55
CA ASN A 99 -11.28 -3.42 16.19
C ASN A 99 -11.80 -2.37 15.19
N LEU A 100 -11.43 -1.11 15.37
CA LEU A 100 -11.76 -0.04 14.43
C LEU A 100 -11.13 -0.30 13.05
N LEU A 101 -9.86 -0.69 13.00
CA LEU A 101 -9.20 -1.03 11.74
C LEU A 101 -9.87 -2.20 11.03
N ALA A 102 -10.27 -3.23 11.75
CA ALA A 102 -10.99 -4.37 11.19
C ALA A 102 -12.32 -3.95 10.57
N TYR A 103 -13.12 -3.21 11.31
CA TYR A 103 -14.40 -2.68 10.84
C TYR A 103 -14.22 -1.79 9.60
N LEU A 104 -13.29 -0.83 9.66
CA LEU A 104 -13.02 0.07 8.52
C LEU A 104 -12.50 -0.70 7.30
N GLY A 105 -11.67 -1.72 7.50
CA GLY A 105 -11.16 -2.56 6.41
C GLY A 105 -12.28 -3.33 5.71
N TYR A 106 -13.21 -3.90 6.47
CA TYR A 106 -14.38 -4.60 5.93
C TYR A 106 -15.31 -3.66 5.16
N VAL A 107 -15.72 -2.55 5.78
CA VAL A 107 -16.65 -1.57 5.17
C VAL A 107 -16.04 -0.94 3.93
N ASN A 108 -14.75 -0.62 3.97
CA ASN A 108 -14.03 -0.08 2.81
C ASN A 108 -14.01 -1.08 1.65
N CYS A 109 -13.75 -2.35 1.94
CA CYS A 109 -13.80 -3.40 0.94
C CYS A 109 -15.18 -3.54 0.30
N GLU A 110 -16.23 -3.66 1.12
CA GLU A 110 -17.62 -3.82 0.67
C GLU A 110 -18.05 -2.64 -0.21
N ASN A 111 -17.87 -1.41 0.29
CA ASN A 111 -18.25 -0.21 -0.44
C ASN A 111 -17.46 -0.04 -1.75
N THR A 112 -16.17 -0.36 -1.75
CA THR A 112 -15.35 -0.33 -2.97
C THR A 112 -15.87 -1.31 -4.02
N LEU A 113 -16.15 -2.55 -3.63
CA LEU A 113 -16.61 -3.59 -4.56
C LEU A 113 -18.06 -3.35 -5.04
N GLU A 114 -18.90 -2.71 -4.23
CA GLU A 114 -20.27 -2.34 -4.62
C GLU A 114 -20.32 -1.07 -5.48
N PHE A 115 -19.27 -0.25 -5.48
CA PHE A 115 -19.27 1.04 -6.18
C PHE A 115 -19.35 0.86 -7.70
N PRO A 116 -20.20 1.63 -8.43
CA PRO A 116 -20.41 1.44 -9.87
C PRO A 116 -19.12 1.47 -10.69
N ALA A 117 -18.25 2.46 -10.46
CA ALA A 117 -16.99 2.56 -11.20
C ALA A 117 -16.07 1.35 -11.00
N MET A 118 -16.07 0.76 -9.80
CA MET A 118 -15.29 -0.46 -9.54
C MET A 118 -15.91 -1.68 -10.21
N LYS A 119 -17.24 -1.79 -10.22
CA LYS A 119 -17.94 -2.88 -10.93
C LYS A 119 -17.67 -2.82 -12.44
N GLU A 120 -17.75 -1.65 -13.04
CA GLU A 120 -17.41 -1.42 -14.46
C GLU A 120 -15.95 -1.78 -14.75
N PHE A 121 -15.02 -1.37 -13.88
CA PHE A 121 -13.60 -1.70 -14.00
C PHE A 121 -13.36 -3.22 -13.94
N ILE A 122 -13.97 -3.92 -12.96
CA ILE A 122 -13.86 -5.38 -12.84
C ILE A 122 -14.45 -6.09 -14.07
N ALA A 123 -15.60 -5.60 -14.58
CA ALA A 123 -16.25 -6.16 -15.75
C ALA A 123 -15.45 -5.95 -17.04
N ALA A 124 -14.76 -4.83 -17.18
CA ALA A 124 -13.89 -4.54 -18.31
C ALA A 124 -12.70 -5.50 -18.43
N ASN A 125 -12.31 -6.15 -17.35
CA ASN A 125 -11.24 -7.17 -17.28
C ASN A 125 -9.96 -6.77 -18.03
N GLU A 126 -9.60 -5.48 -17.95
CA GLU A 126 -8.37 -4.95 -18.52
C GLU A 126 -7.15 -5.67 -17.93
N LYS A 127 -6.12 -5.89 -18.76
CA LYS A 127 -4.89 -6.58 -18.33
C LYS A 127 -3.79 -5.59 -18.00
N PHE A 128 -3.05 -5.92 -16.97
CA PHE A 128 -1.92 -5.15 -16.44
C PHE A 128 -0.67 -6.02 -16.35
N ASP A 129 0.48 -5.37 -16.44
CA ASP A 129 1.79 -6.03 -16.30
C ASP A 129 2.23 -6.11 -14.83
N LEU A 130 1.75 -5.18 -14.01
CA LEU A 130 2.04 -5.10 -12.57
C LEU A 130 0.83 -4.53 -11.84
N ILE A 131 0.57 -5.07 -10.64
CA ILE A 131 -0.43 -4.51 -9.71
C ILE A 131 0.27 -4.05 -8.44
N VAL A 132 -0.07 -2.85 -7.96
CA VAL A 132 0.34 -2.30 -6.66
C VAL A 132 -0.87 -2.31 -5.74
N THR A 133 -0.75 -2.90 -4.57
CA THR A 133 -1.81 -2.94 -3.56
C THR A 133 -1.36 -2.23 -2.29
N GLU A 134 -2.29 -1.70 -1.51
CA GLU A 134 -1.96 -1.30 -0.14
C GLU A 134 -1.94 -2.53 0.78
N LEU A 135 -0.92 -2.60 1.65
CA LEU A 135 -0.87 -3.56 2.74
C LEU A 135 -1.18 -2.81 4.03
N PHE A 136 -2.43 -2.91 4.49
CA PHE A 136 -2.86 -2.23 5.71
C PHE A 136 -3.90 -3.08 6.49
N ASN A 137 -5.18 -2.82 6.35
CA ASN A 137 -6.25 -3.38 7.18
C ASN A 137 -7.24 -4.27 6.43
N THR A 138 -7.03 -4.55 5.16
CA THR A 138 -7.82 -5.50 4.37
C THR A 138 -7.02 -6.04 3.21
N ASP A 139 -7.26 -7.30 2.88
CA ASP A 139 -6.69 -8.01 1.72
C ASP A 139 -7.75 -8.36 0.66
N CYS A 140 -8.98 -7.86 0.78
CA CYS A 140 -10.09 -8.35 -0.05
C CYS A 140 -9.87 -8.16 -1.56
N LEU A 141 -9.16 -7.09 -1.97
CA LEU A 141 -8.85 -6.85 -3.38
C LEU A 141 -7.77 -7.79 -3.95
N LEU A 142 -7.13 -8.61 -3.11
CA LEU A 142 -6.28 -9.69 -3.60
C LEU A 142 -7.06 -10.74 -4.40
N GLY A 143 -8.39 -10.83 -4.22
CA GLY A 143 -9.25 -11.61 -5.10
C GLY A 143 -9.21 -11.15 -6.56
N TYR A 144 -9.17 -9.83 -6.80
CA TYR A 144 -8.96 -9.27 -8.13
C TYR A 144 -7.56 -9.59 -8.67
N VAL A 145 -6.53 -9.43 -7.83
CA VAL A 145 -5.13 -9.75 -8.18
C VAL A 145 -5.00 -11.20 -8.64
N TYR A 146 -5.58 -12.14 -7.88
CA TYR A 146 -5.61 -13.57 -8.22
C TYR A 146 -6.26 -13.82 -9.57
N ARG A 147 -7.42 -13.20 -9.82
CA ARG A 147 -8.14 -13.33 -11.11
C ARG A 147 -7.33 -12.78 -12.29
N GLN A 148 -6.53 -11.75 -12.07
CA GLN A 148 -5.66 -11.17 -13.10
C GLN A 148 -4.47 -12.07 -13.43
N ASN A 149 -4.03 -12.91 -12.50
CA ASN A 149 -2.82 -13.74 -12.60
C ASN A 149 -1.58 -12.89 -13.00
N THR A 150 -1.43 -11.75 -12.36
CA THR A 150 -0.40 -10.74 -12.66
C THR A 150 0.51 -10.58 -11.45
N PRO A 151 1.83 -10.42 -11.63
CA PRO A 151 2.73 -10.08 -10.54
C PRO A 151 2.23 -8.85 -9.77
N PHE A 152 2.37 -8.88 -8.46
CA PHE A 152 1.96 -7.74 -7.64
C PHE A 152 2.96 -7.43 -6.53
N ILE A 153 2.97 -6.17 -6.14
CA ILE A 153 3.73 -5.64 -5.03
C ILE A 153 2.80 -4.98 -4.03
N ALA A 154 3.25 -4.87 -2.81
CA ALA A 154 2.52 -4.16 -1.77
C ALA A 154 3.24 -2.86 -1.38
N LEU A 155 2.46 -1.85 -1.01
CA LEU A 155 2.91 -0.61 -0.42
C LEU A 155 2.30 -0.49 0.97
N SER A 156 3.12 -0.29 2.00
CA SER A 156 2.65 0.06 3.35
C SER A 156 2.96 1.52 3.62
N SER A 157 1.91 2.31 3.85
CA SER A 157 2.01 3.74 4.14
C SER A 157 2.56 4.04 5.54
N SER A 158 2.63 3.03 6.40
CA SER A 158 3.17 3.09 7.76
C SER A 158 4.32 2.09 7.94
N SER A 159 4.78 1.90 9.18
CA SER A 159 5.61 0.76 9.52
C SER A 159 4.85 -0.55 9.31
N MET A 160 5.60 -1.62 9.10
CA MET A 160 5.05 -2.93 8.80
C MET A 160 4.08 -3.40 9.88
N MET A 161 2.87 -3.78 9.47
CA MET A 161 1.85 -4.29 10.37
C MET A 161 2.24 -5.65 10.96
N PRO A 162 1.84 -5.98 12.20
CA PRO A 162 2.21 -7.25 12.84
C PRO A 162 1.87 -8.48 12.00
N TRP A 163 0.71 -8.52 11.37
CA TRP A 163 0.24 -9.62 10.51
C TRP A 163 0.92 -9.71 9.15
N ALA A 164 1.77 -8.75 8.80
CA ALA A 164 2.43 -8.76 7.50
C ALA A 164 3.71 -9.60 7.49
N HIS A 165 4.34 -9.82 8.64
CA HIS A 165 5.65 -10.47 8.71
C HIS A 165 5.64 -11.90 8.17
N ALA A 166 4.65 -12.70 8.55
CA ALA A 166 4.53 -14.10 8.16
C ALA A 166 4.42 -14.29 6.64
N ARG A 167 3.72 -13.38 5.93
CA ARG A 167 3.55 -13.48 4.47
C ARG A 167 4.83 -13.32 3.67
N PHE A 168 5.84 -12.66 4.24
CA PHE A 168 7.17 -12.47 3.62
C PHE A 168 8.24 -13.38 4.22
N GLY A 169 7.90 -14.19 5.23
CA GLY A 169 8.90 -14.93 6.00
C GLY A 169 9.87 -14.00 6.74
N ASN A 170 9.45 -12.78 7.06
CA ASN A 170 10.30 -11.79 7.70
C ASN A 170 10.44 -12.08 9.21
N PRO A 171 11.67 -12.08 9.76
CA PRO A 171 11.87 -12.22 11.19
C PRO A 171 11.12 -11.16 12.00
N ASN A 172 10.35 -11.60 12.98
CA ASN A 172 9.55 -10.73 13.85
C ASN A 172 9.68 -11.18 15.31
N ASN A 173 10.91 -11.07 15.86
CA ASN A 173 11.17 -11.53 17.21
C ASN A 173 10.68 -10.52 18.25
N PRO A 174 9.64 -10.84 19.04
CA PRO A 174 9.03 -9.92 19.98
C PRO A 174 9.92 -9.59 21.20
N SER A 175 11.06 -10.25 21.37
CA SER A 175 11.97 -9.93 22.47
C SER A 175 12.68 -8.58 22.31
N TYR A 176 12.77 -8.08 21.05
CA TYR A 176 13.42 -6.80 20.74
C TYR A 176 12.69 -5.97 19.66
N ILE A 177 11.75 -6.57 18.93
CA ILE A 177 10.90 -5.84 17.97
C ILE A 177 9.60 -5.47 18.66
N GLY A 178 9.39 -4.17 18.93
CA GLY A 178 8.17 -3.66 19.53
C GLY A 178 6.97 -3.81 18.58
N ASN A 179 5.83 -4.20 19.14
CA ASN A 179 4.57 -4.28 18.41
C ASN A 179 4.09 -2.87 18.03
N HIS A 180 3.54 -2.74 16.83
CA HIS A 180 3.05 -1.47 16.27
C HIS A 180 1.99 -0.78 17.16
N PHE A 181 1.21 -1.56 17.90
CA PHE A 181 0.11 -1.05 18.73
C PHE A 181 0.50 -0.87 20.20
N LEU A 182 1.77 -1.08 20.55
CA LEU A 182 2.24 -0.91 21.92
C LEU A 182 3.30 0.19 22.00
N TYR A 183 3.14 1.10 22.97
CA TYR A 183 4.08 2.18 23.23
C TYR A 183 5.23 1.69 24.14
N HIS A 184 5.91 0.62 23.75
CA HIS A 184 7.10 0.20 24.46
C HIS A 184 8.31 0.98 23.96
N GLY A 185 9.15 1.38 24.92
CA GLY A 185 10.44 1.97 24.63
C GLY A 185 11.34 1.02 23.83
N PHE A 186 12.50 1.49 23.49
CA PHE A 186 13.45 0.71 22.73
C PHE A 186 14.15 -0.37 23.54
N GLU A 187 14.23 -0.19 24.83
CA GLU A 187 14.73 -1.18 25.77
C GLU A 187 13.54 -1.65 26.59
N MET A 188 12.94 -2.74 26.16
CA MET A 188 11.82 -3.33 26.88
C MET A 188 12.31 -4.04 28.14
N THR A 189 11.66 -3.77 29.28
CA THR A 189 11.78 -4.56 30.48
C THR A 189 11.28 -5.98 30.24
N PHE A 190 11.56 -6.91 31.17
CA PHE A 190 11.04 -8.28 31.05
C PHE A 190 9.51 -8.31 30.92
N LYS A 191 8.81 -7.53 31.75
CA LYS A 191 7.34 -7.43 31.70
C LYS A 191 6.84 -6.94 30.34
N GLU A 192 7.46 -5.90 29.79
CA GLU A 192 7.10 -5.36 28.47
C GLU A 192 7.36 -6.37 27.36
N ARG A 193 8.46 -7.14 27.42
CA ARG A 193 8.70 -8.21 26.44
C ARG A 193 7.64 -9.31 26.50
N VAL A 194 7.20 -9.69 27.73
CA VAL A 194 6.11 -10.66 27.87
C VAL A 194 4.81 -10.13 27.25
N ILE A 195 4.43 -8.89 27.58
CA ILE A 195 3.25 -8.26 27.01
C ILE A 195 3.37 -8.16 25.49
N ASN A 196 4.52 -7.71 25.00
CA ASN A 196 4.80 -7.59 23.56
C ASN A 196 4.65 -8.92 22.84
N THR A 197 5.17 -10.01 23.42
CA THR A 197 5.03 -11.37 22.86
C THR A 197 3.57 -11.80 22.79
N LEU A 198 2.81 -11.61 23.85
CA LEU A 198 1.38 -11.96 23.87
C LEU A 198 0.58 -11.17 22.81
N TYR A 199 0.93 -9.89 22.62
CA TYR A 199 0.31 -9.08 21.58
C TYR A 199 0.71 -9.52 20.17
N HIS A 200 1.96 -9.90 19.94
CA HIS A 200 2.38 -10.41 18.63
C HIS A 200 1.59 -11.65 18.25
N GLU A 201 1.58 -12.66 19.11
CA GLU A 201 0.87 -13.92 18.87
C GLU A 201 -0.64 -13.70 18.77
N GLY A 202 -1.21 -12.92 19.69
CA GLY A 202 -2.64 -12.63 19.73
C GLY A 202 -3.13 -11.89 18.49
N LEU A 203 -2.36 -10.95 17.96
CA LEU A 203 -2.74 -10.18 16.79
C LEU A 203 -2.73 -10.99 15.48
N GLU A 204 -1.92 -12.02 15.36
CA GLU A 204 -2.00 -12.94 14.22
C GLU A 204 -3.33 -13.69 14.21
N TRP A 205 -3.79 -14.18 15.37
CA TRP A 205 -5.10 -14.81 15.51
C TRP A 205 -6.24 -13.82 15.24
N VAL A 206 -6.15 -12.62 15.80
CA VAL A 206 -7.14 -11.56 15.57
C VAL A 206 -7.20 -11.21 14.09
N TYR A 207 -6.05 -11.07 13.42
CA TYR A 207 -6.04 -10.78 12.00
C TYR A 207 -6.74 -11.87 11.19
N HIS A 208 -6.43 -13.12 11.46
CA HIS A 208 -7.04 -14.24 10.74
C HIS A 208 -8.57 -14.29 10.91
N PHE A 209 -9.08 -14.16 12.13
CA PHE A 209 -10.50 -14.34 12.39
C PHE A 209 -11.34 -13.07 12.22
N VAL A 210 -10.78 -11.90 12.48
CA VAL A 210 -11.53 -10.64 12.52
C VAL A 210 -11.34 -9.81 11.27
N PHE A 211 -10.18 -9.89 10.61
CA PHE A 211 -9.89 -9.16 9.37
C PHE A 211 -10.02 -10.08 8.14
N GLU A 212 -9.22 -11.14 8.08
CA GLU A 212 -9.05 -11.95 6.88
C GLU A 212 -10.34 -12.73 6.57
N LYS A 213 -10.90 -13.45 7.53
CA LYS A 213 -12.06 -14.32 7.29
C LYS A 213 -13.27 -13.57 6.75
N PRO A 214 -13.72 -12.43 7.32
CA PRO A 214 -14.81 -11.63 6.74
C PRO A 214 -14.47 -11.07 5.36
N ALA A 215 -13.24 -10.57 5.16
CA ALA A 215 -12.78 -10.07 3.88
C ALA A 215 -12.74 -11.17 2.81
N TYR A 216 -12.37 -12.39 3.19
CA TYR A 216 -12.36 -13.55 2.30
C TYR A 216 -13.76 -13.95 1.86
N GLU A 217 -14.74 -14.03 2.79
CA GLU A 217 -16.12 -14.33 2.44
C GLU A 217 -16.70 -13.28 1.49
N LEU A 218 -16.37 -12.01 1.72
CA LEU A 218 -16.75 -10.93 0.84
C LEU A 218 -16.08 -11.06 -0.54
N ALA A 219 -14.78 -11.31 -0.58
CA ALA A 219 -14.02 -11.50 -1.83
C ALA A 219 -14.59 -12.66 -2.68
N LYS A 220 -14.96 -13.78 -2.07
CA LYS A 220 -15.59 -14.90 -2.77
C LYS A 220 -16.90 -14.53 -3.48
N LYS A 221 -17.68 -13.62 -2.90
CA LYS A 221 -18.92 -13.13 -3.52
C LYS A 221 -18.68 -12.48 -4.88
N TYR A 222 -17.54 -11.76 -5.04
CA TYR A 222 -17.21 -11.01 -6.26
C TYR A 222 -16.26 -11.73 -7.21
N PHE A 223 -15.36 -12.55 -6.67
CA PHE A 223 -14.29 -13.18 -7.47
C PHE A 223 -14.46 -14.68 -7.64
N GLY A 224 -15.48 -15.28 -7.03
CA GLY A 224 -15.87 -16.67 -7.21
C GLY A 224 -15.56 -17.56 -6.00
N GLN A 225 -16.35 -18.62 -5.85
CA GLN A 225 -16.27 -19.53 -4.70
C GLN A 225 -14.99 -20.39 -4.68
N SER A 226 -14.31 -20.53 -5.82
CA SER A 226 -13.04 -21.25 -5.94
C SER A 226 -11.81 -20.37 -5.60
N LEU A 227 -12.02 -19.13 -5.12
CA LEU A 227 -10.93 -18.26 -4.69
C LEU A 227 -10.13 -18.93 -3.56
N PRO A 228 -8.80 -19.04 -3.66
CA PRO A 228 -7.96 -19.50 -2.54
C PRO A 228 -8.06 -18.55 -1.33
N PRO A 229 -7.70 -19.00 -0.13
CA PRO A 229 -7.59 -18.10 1.03
C PRO A 229 -6.74 -16.86 0.71
N LEU A 230 -7.16 -15.68 1.19
CA LEU A 230 -6.45 -14.43 0.88
C LEU A 230 -5.01 -14.47 1.39
N SER A 231 -4.75 -15.13 2.52
CA SER A 231 -3.39 -15.35 3.05
C SER A 231 -2.50 -16.13 2.09
N GLU A 232 -3.04 -17.11 1.35
CA GLU A 232 -2.27 -17.85 0.34
C GLU A 232 -1.94 -16.97 -0.87
N ILE A 233 -2.88 -16.13 -1.31
CA ILE A 233 -2.63 -15.17 -2.38
C ILE A 233 -1.58 -14.15 -1.92
N ALA A 234 -1.71 -13.65 -0.70
CA ALA A 234 -0.81 -12.66 -0.09
C ALA A 234 0.65 -13.12 -0.03
N LYS A 235 0.92 -14.42 0.15
CA LYS A 235 2.28 -15.00 0.13
C LYS A 235 2.99 -14.84 -1.22
N ASN A 236 2.24 -14.62 -2.30
CA ASN A 236 2.79 -14.37 -3.64
C ASN A 236 3.17 -12.89 -3.87
N THR A 237 3.09 -12.04 -2.86
CA THR A 237 3.55 -10.64 -2.96
C THR A 237 5.04 -10.61 -3.27
N SER A 238 5.40 -10.08 -4.45
CA SER A 238 6.79 -10.11 -4.95
C SER A 238 7.71 -9.14 -4.20
N LEU A 239 7.17 -8.01 -3.75
CA LEU A 239 7.92 -6.93 -3.08
C LEU A 239 7.01 -6.17 -2.12
N LEU A 240 7.54 -5.78 -0.98
CA LEU A 240 6.91 -4.80 -0.08
C LEU A 240 7.74 -3.52 -0.07
N LEU A 241 7.10 -2.41 -0.38
CA LEU A 241 7.64 -1.07 -0.13
C LEU A 241 7.06 -0.56 1.19
N VAL A 242 7.90 -0.32 2.19
CA VAL A 242 7.45 0.07 3.54
C VAL A 242 7.93 1.47 3.89
N ASN A 243 7.00 2.31 4.37
CA ASN A 243 7.29 3.70 4.74
C ASN A 243 8.00 3.77 6.10
N THR A 244 9.19 3.22 6.17
CA THR A 244 10.06 3.28 7.34
C THR A 244 11.47 3.75 6.96
N HIS A 245 12.18 4.23 7.96
CA HIS A 245 13.61 4.48 7.90
C HIS A 245 14.23 4.15 9.26
N PHE A 246 15.36 3.49 9.27
CA PHE A 246 15.99 3.02 10.51
C PHE A 246 16.26 4.13 11.53
N SER A 247 16.47 5.38 11.10
CA SER A 247 16.70 6.51 12.01
C SER A 247 15.45 6.91 12.80
N LEU A 248 14.24 6.59 12.31
CA LEU A 248 12.96 6.90 12.96
C LEU A 248 12.32 5.66 13.57
N ASN A 249 12.35 4.55 12.83
CA ASN A 249 11.64 3.32 13.18
C ASN A 249 12.56 2.25 13.81
N ARG A 250 13.85 2.56 13.98
CA ARG A 250 14.93 1.69 14.42
C ARG A 250 15.32 0.59 13.45
N PRO A 251 16.56 0.14 13.51
CA PRO A 251 17.02 -1.01 12.76
C PRO A 251 16.22 -2.26 13.15
N ARG A 252 15.76 -2.98 12.15
CA ARG A 252 15.15 -4.30 12.29
C ARG A 252 15.54 -5.16 11.09
N PRO A 253 15.56 -6.50 11.21
CA PRO A 253 15.86 -7.35 10.09
C PRO A 253 14.72 -7.30 9.06
N PHE A 254 15.09 -7.14 7.79
CA PHE A 254 14.20 -7.30 6.66
C PHE A 254 14.76 -8.34 5.69
N VAL A 255 13.88 -9.14 5.10
CA VAL A 255 14.23 -10.02 3.99
C VAL A 255 14.39 -9.20 2.71
N PRO A 256 15.12 -9.71 1.68
CA PRO A 256 15.46 -8.92 0.48
C PRO A 256 14.27 -8.36 -0.30
N ASN A 257 13.09 -8.95 -0.19
CA ASN A 257 11.86 -8.48 -0.84
C ASN A 257 11.06 -7.47 0.01
N ILE A 258 11.66 -6.90 1.04
CA ILE A 258 11.12 -5.77 1.81
C ILE A 258 12.10 -4.61 1.70
N VAL A 259 11.63 -3.48 1.15
CA VAL A 259 12.45 -2.30 0.91
C VAL A 259 11.89 -1.10 1.67
N GLU A 260 12.73 -0.47 2.49
CA GLU A 260 12.39 0.78 3.15
C GLU A 260 12.39 1.93 2.15
N VAL A 261 11.27 2.64 2.07
CA VAL A 261 11.04 3.79 1.18
C VAL A 261 10.57 5.02 1.96
N GLY A 262 11.04 5.14 3.20
CA GLY A 262 10.67 6.26 4.06
C GLY A 262 10.88 7.61 3.36
N GLY A 263 9.83 8.43 3.34
CA GLY A 263 9.88 9.73 2.68
C GLY A 263 9.65 9.73 1.17
N LEU A 264 9.23 8.63 0.55
CA LEU A 264 8.93 8.54 -0.89
C LEU A 264 8.03 9.67 -1.40
N HIS A 265 7.11 10.16 -0.57
CA HIS A 265 6.16 11.23 -0.87
C HIS A 265 6.72 12.65 -0.69
N LEU A 266 7.92 12.79 -0.13
CA LEU A 266 8.52 14.10 0.10
C LEU A 266 8.94 14.73 -1.22
N LYS A 267 8.49 15.95 -1.44
CA LYS A 267 8.95 16.76 -2.57
C LYS A 267 10.13 17.60 -2.13
N PRO A 268 11.08 17.91 -3.03
CA PRO A 268 12.10 18.91 -2.74
C PRO A 268 11.42 20.21 -2.31
N PRO A 269 11.98 20.96 -1.37
CA PRO A 269 11.40 22.25 -0.96
C PRO A 269 11.34 23.18 -2.17
N GLU A 270 10.13 23.55 -2.58
CA GLU A 270 9.90 24.45 -3.72
C GLU A 270 10.24 25.90 -3.41
N ASN A 271 10.32 26.28 -2.14
CA ASN A 271 10.55 27.68 -1.73
C ASN A 271 11.25 27.81 -0.38
N LYS A 272 11.76 29.00 -0.13
CA LYS A 272 12.31 29.43 1.16
C LYS A 272 11.34 29.16 2.31
N PHE A 273 11.88 28.81 3.47
CA PHE A 273 11.07 28.73 4.68
C PHE A 273 10.23 30.01 4.83
N PRO A 274 8.98 29.90 5.32
CA PRO A 274 8.22 31.07 5.69
C PRO A 274 9.06 31.97 6.62
N GLU A 275 9.07 33.27 6.36
CA GLU A 275 9.74 34.19 7.30
C GLU A 275 9.14 33.97 8.69
N VAL A 276 9.99 33.60 9.64
CA VAL A 276 9.60 33.52 11.05
C VAL A 276 9.17 34.91 11.47
N ARG A 277 7.88 35.12 11.66
CA ARG A 277 7.40 36.34 12.30
C ARG A 277 7.84 36.23 13.76
N GLU A 278 8.87 36.99 14.10
CA GLU A 278 9.19 37.26 15.49
C GLU A 278 8.01 38.08 16.07
N ASN A 279 7.30 37.48 17.01
CA ASN A 279 6.30 38.14 17.84
C ASN A 279 6.95 38.62 19.13
#